data_c6bb2f6b3661bdd9364e031cf118e99e
#
_entry.id   c6bb2f6b3661bdd9364e031cf118e99e
#
_cell.length_a   1.000
_cell.length_b   1.000
_cell.length_c   1.000
_cell.angle_alpha   90.00
_cell.angle_beta   90.00
_cell.angle_gamma   90.00
#
_symmetry.space_group_name_H-M   'P 1'
#
loop_
_entity.id
_entity.type
_entity.pdbx_description
1 polymer ?
#
loop_
_entity_poly.entity_id
_entity_poly.type
_entity_poly.pdbx_seq_one_letter_code
_entity_poly.pdbx_strand_id
1 'polypeptide(L)'
;MIIFNTHNFKTTISHIFSLRHLIIELFYLILQGISERAQAKTRISITTRITMKYIIVPDRKEPKQLPFYFAVEEHVATKYTDDDYFFAWQVEPTVMLGRNQLIDNEVNVEYCRDNGVHIFRRKSGGGCVYADDGCIQFSHISFAESVNVAFGEYMKRVAELLQGIGIDAQLSGRNDILVGGRKVAGSAFYRLRKRSVLHNTVLFDTRLEHLSKALTPSHEKLQSKGVQSVSQRVENIGSHTNMSIAEFMAYARRYMCGTEELVLTEDDMGEIARIEKELASDNFVYGKNPKFTEVRKKRFADIGTLEARIELKNNVITDMNFAGDFFLTGDLDRELIDVLHGVPFTREAVEARLNGTDLSAI
;
A
#
# COMPACT_ATOMS: atom_id res chain seq x y z
N MET A 1 18.87 -55.59 2.43
CA MET A 1 17.64 -55.29 1.69
C MET A 1 16.74 -54.49 2.65
N ILE A 2 16.85 -53.15 2.66
CA ILE A 2 16.08 -52.30 3.56
C ILE A 2 14.83 -51.88 2.77
N ILE A 3 13.69 -52.40 3.21
CA ILE A 3 12.38 -52.06 2.63
C ILE A 3 11.99 -50.70 3.18
N PHE A 4 12.10 -49.65 2.38
CA PHE A 4 11.54 -48.32 2.70
C PHE A 4 10.02 -48.40 2.66
N ASN A 5 9.39 -48.15 3.80
CA ASN A 5 7.95 -48.20 3.98
C ASN A 5 7.33 -46.94 3.35
N THR A 6 6.85 -47.09 2.11
CA THR A 6 6.24 -46.01 1.30
C THR A 6 4.95 -45.44 1.90
N HIS A 7 4.40 -46.07 2.92
CA HIS A 7 3.17 -45.62 3.59
C HIS A 7 3.42 -44.40 4.52
N ASN A 8 4.57 -44.39 5.23
CA ASN A 8 4.95 -43.28 6.08
C ASN A 8 5.32 -41.98 5.27
N PHE A 9 5.84 -42.19 4.06
CA PHE A 9 6.21 -41.03 3.21
C PHE A 9 4.99 -40.29 2.67
N LYS A 10 3.93 -41.02 2.27
CA LYS A 10 2.68 -40.42 1.79
C LYS A 10 1.91 -39.68 2.90
N THR A 11 1.91 -40.23 4.13
CA THR A 11 1.26 -39.59 5.29
C THR A 11 2.00 -38.32 5.73
N THR A 12 3.33 -38.33 5.71
CA THR A 12 4.17 -37.18 6.02
C THR A 12 3.99 -36.07 4.98
N ILE A 13 3.93 -36.39 3.68
CA ILE A 13 3.68 -35.42 2.61
C ILE A 13 2.26 -34.87 2.72
N SER A 14 1.25 -35.67 3.02
CA SER A 14 -0.14 -35.22 3.22
C SER A 14 -0.26 -34.26 4.41
N HIS A 15 0.44 -34.56 5.52
CA HIS A 15 0.49 -33.67 6.69
C HIS A 15 1.21 -32.35 6.39
N ILE A 16 2.34 -32.40 5.68
CA ILE A 16 3.05 -31.19 5.23
C ILE A 16 2.16 -30.35 4.31
N PHE A 17 1.40 -30.94 3.40
CA PHE A 17 0.44 -30.23 2.54
C PHE A 17 -0.72 -29.59 3.33
N SER A 18 -1.23 -30.25 4.36
CA SER A 18 -2.31 -29.74 5.23
C SER A 18 -1.84 -28.56 6.08
N LEU A 19 -0.65 -28.61 6.69
CA LEU A 19 -0.08 -27.49 7.45
C LEU A 19 0.20 -26.25 6.58
N ARG A 20 0.65 -26.51 5.36
CA ARG A 20 0.99 -25.47 4.38
C ARG A 20 -0.21 -24.61 3.98
N HIS A 21 -1.40 -25.17 4.00
CA HIS A 21 -2.65 -24.45 3.76
C HIS A 21 -3.09 -23.64 4.98
N LEU A 22 -2.80 -24.15 6.15
CA LEU A 22 -3.33 -23.62 7.40
C LEU A 22 -2.86 -22.21 7.74
N ILE A 23 -1.57 -21.91 7.59
CA ILE A 23 -1.05 -20.56 7.93
C ILE A 23 -1.68 -19.50 7.03
N ILE A 24 -1.84 -19.79 5.74
CA ILE A 24 -2.50 -18.88 4.80
C ILE A 24 -4.00 -18.82 5.07
N GLU A 25 -4.64 -19.93 5.37
CA GLU A 25 -6.07 -19.99 5.74
C GLU A 25 -6.33 -19.29 7.08
N LEU A 26 -5.46 -19.45 8.06
CA LEU A 26 -5.57 -18.80 9.36
C LEU A 26 -5.40 -17.27 9.25
N PHE A 27 -4.42 -16.83 8.46
CA PHE A 27 -4.23 -15.41 8.16
C PHE A 27 -5.42 -14.84 7.40
N TYR A 28 -6.02 -15.60 6.50
CA TYR A 28 -7.26 -15.24 5.80
C TYR A 28 -8.45 -15.09 6.76
N LEU A 29 -8.65 -16.05 7.69
CA LEU A 29 -9.72 -15.97 8.69
C LEU A 29 -9.55 -14.76 9.61
N ILE A 30 -8.31 -14.43 9.97
CA ILE A 30 -7.97 -13.22 10.73
C ILE A 30 -8.39 -11.97 9.95
N LEU A 31 -7.98 -11.86 8.69
CA LEU A 31 -8.30 -10.71 7.84
C LEU A 31 -9.80 -10.62 7.51
N GLN A 32 -10.50 -11.75 7.31
CA GLN A 32 -11.97 -11.75 7.15
C GLN A 32 -12.70 -11.34 8.43
N GLY A 33 -12.31 -11.85 9.58
CA GLY A 33 -12.89 -11.49 10.87
C GLY A 33 -12.77 -9.99 11.17
N ILE A 34 -11.70 -9.36 10.71
CA ILE A 34 -11.48 -7.90 10.78
C ILE A 34 -12.45 -7.16 9.85
N SER A 35 -12.59 -7.61 8.60
CA SER A 35 -13.48 -6.99 7.61
C SER A 35 -14.95 -7.01 8.05
N GLU A 36 -15.44 -8.14 8.56
CA GLU A 36 -16.84 -8.28 9.02
C GLU A 36 -17.15 -7.44 10.26
N ARG A 37 -16.19 -7.35 11.21
CA ARG A 37 -16.36 -6.51 12.42
C ARG A 37 -16.25 -5.03 12.16
N ALA A 38 -15.45 -4.61 11.18
CA ALA A 38 -15.36 -3.21 10.74
C ALA A 38 -16.68 -2.73 10.12
N GLN A 39 -17.36 -3.56 9.35
CA GLN A 39 -18.66 -3.24 8.75
C GLN A 39 -19.80 -3.10 9.79
N ALA A 40 -19.73 -3.83 10.91
CA ALA A 40 -20.77 -3.81 11.94
C ALA A 40 -20.72 -2.55 12.85
N LYS A 41 -19.62 -1.83 12.92
CA LYS A 41 -19.44 -0.64 13.78
C LYS A 41 -19.77 0.71 13.12
N THR A 42 -20.09 0.75 11.83
CA THR A 42 -20.26 2.00 11.09
C THR A 42 -21.70 2.44 10.99
N ARG A 43 -22.26 3.00 12.07
CA ARG A 43 -23.45 3.87 12.04
C ARG A 43 -23.32 4.98 13.08
N ILE A 44 -22.43 5.94 12.84
CA ILE A 44 -22.54 7.27 13.44
C ILE A 44 -22.21 8.26 12.33
N SER A 45 -23.27 8.83 11.76
CA SER A 45 -23.18 9.98 10.87
C SER A 45 -22.96 11.22 11.73
N ILE A 46 -21.74 11.75 11.72
CA ILE A 46 -21.50 13.14 12.14
C ILE A 46 -20.85 13.80 10.92
N THR A 47 -21.66 14.57 10.19
CA THR A 47 -21.19 15.44 9.11
C THR A 47 -20.48 16.65 9.73
N THR A 48 -19.39 16.44 10.40
CA THR A 48 -18.45 17.50 10.73
C THR A 48 -17.57 17.67 9.51
N ARG A 49 -17.66 18.82 8.85
CA ARG A 49 -16.79 19.20 7.75
C ARG A 49 -15.36 19.28 8.31
N ILE A 50 -14.57 18.21 8.17
CA ILE A 50 -13.17 18.18 8.59
C ILE A 50 -12.47 19.20 7.71
N THR A 51 -12.03 20.31 8.30
CA THR A 51 -11.14 21.27 7.65
C THR A 51 -9.74 20.70 7.73
N MET A 52 -9.08 20.56 6.58
CA MET A 52 -7.67 20.13 6.51
C MET A 52 -6.80 21.36 6.30
N LYS A 53 -5.59 21.36 6.85
CA LYS A 53 -4.57 22.36 6.52
C LYS A 53 -3.73 21.87 5.34
N TYR A 54 -3.50 22.77 4.38
CA TYR A 54 -2.61 22.47 3.27
C TYR A 54 -1.15 22.60 3.71
N ILE A 55 -0.34 21.58 3.47
CA ILE A 55 1.09 21.62 3.80
C ILE A 55 1.83 22.44 2.76
N ILE A 56 2.46 23.53 3.19
CA ILE A 56 3.37 24.35 2.38
C ILE A 56 4.81 23.92 2.69
N VAL A 57 5.49 23.41 1.67
CA VAL A 57 6.92 23.10 1.75
C VAL A 57 7.69 24.33 1.26
N PRO A 58 8.56 24.93 2.08
CA PRO A 58 9.31 26.12 1.68
C PRO A 58 10.33 25.82 0.57
N ASP A 59 10.70 26.87 -0.18
CA ASP A 59 11.76 26.90 -1.21
C ASP A 59 11.80 25.75 -2.22
N ARG A 60 10.64 25.39 -2.72
CA ARG A 60 10.48 24.31 -3.64
C ARG A 60 10.69 24.76 -5.08
N LYS A 61 11.94 24.77 -5.54
CA LYS A 61 12.30 25.19 -6.91
C LYS A 61 12.19 24.07 -7.94
N GLU A 62 12.28 22.79 -7.51
CA GLU A 62 12.32 21.62 -8.38
C GLU A 62 11.47 20.48 -7.82
N PRO A 63 10.98 19.55 -8.68
CA PRO A 63 10.41 18.30 -8.22
C PRO A 63 11.44 17.55 -7.37
N LYS A 64 11.00 17.07 -6.21
CA LYS A 64 11.81 16.21 -5.35
C LYS A 64 11.56 14.75 -5.70
N GLN A 65 12.50 13.89 -5.35
CA GLN A 65 12.30 12.45 -5.47
C GLN A 65 11.27 11.93 -4.44
N LEU A 66 10.71 10.77 -4.71
CA LEU A 66 9.66 10.16 -3.91
C LEU A 66 9.95 10.09 -2.39
N PRO A 67 11.16 9.71 -1.92
CA PRO A 67 11.46 9.62 -0.50
C PRO A 67 11.25 10.94 0.26
N PHE A 68 11.48 12.08 -0.39
CA PHE A 68 11.24 13.38 0.20
C PHE A 68 9.76 13.57 0.60
N TYR A 69 8.83 13.26 -0.28
CA TYR A 69 7.40 13.43 -0.01
C TYR A 69 6.89 12.48 1.08
N PHE A 70 7.39 11.25 1.09
CA PHE A 70 7.10 10.30 2.16
C PHE A 70 7.73 10.72 3.49
N ALA A 71 8.88 11.39 3.46
CA ALA A 71 9.46 11.99 4.66
C ALA A 71 8.61 13.14 5.19
N VAL A 72 8.02 13.96 4.32
CA VAL A 72 7.04 15.00 4.71
C VAL A 72 5.81 14.36 5.37
N GLU A 73 5.23 13.30 4.77
CA GLU A 73 4.10 12.56 5.37
C GLU A 73 4.43 12.10 6.80
N GLU A 74 5.57 11.43 6.96
CA GLU A 74 6.00 10.85 8.22
C GLU A 74 6.30 11.91 9.28
N HIS A 75 7.01 12.97 8.89
CA HIS A 75 7.33 14.08 9.79
C HIS A 75 6.06 14.77 10.29
N VAL A 76 5.16 15.14 9.39
CA VAL A 76 3.89 15.80 9.73
C VAL A 76 3.02 14.88 10.60
N ALA A 77 2.90 13.60 10.24
CA ALA A 77 2.15 12.62 11.03
C ALA A 77 2.72 12.42 12.45
N THR A 78 4.00 12.67 12.65
CA THR A 78 4.68 12.47 13.93
C THR A 78 4.64 13.73 14.80
N LYS A 79 4.88 14.91 14.22
CA LYS A 79 5.04 16.17 14.94
C LYS A 79 3.73 16.92 15.15
N TYR A 80 2.89 16.97 14.13
CA TYR A 80 1.67 17.78 14.12
C TYR A 80 0.45 16.90 14.44
N THR A 81 -0.16 17.11 15.59
CA THR A 81 -1.19 16.21 16.14
C THR A 81 -2.54 16.88 16.37
N ASP A 82 -2.72 18.12 15.90
CA ASP A 82 -3.86 18.97 16.20
C ASP A 82 -4.94 18.99 15.11
N ASP A 83 -4.55 18.70 13.86
CA ASP A 83 -5.44 18.78 12.70
C ASP A 83 -5.23 17.63 11.71
N ASP A 84 -6.07 17.56 10.68
CA ASP A 84 -5.84 16.81 9.46
C ASP A 84 -5.04 17.66 8.46
N TYR A 85 -4.16 17.02 7.71
CA TYR A 85 -3.26 17.70 6.77
C TYR A 85 -3.35 17.08 5.38
N PHE A 86 -3.18 17.92 4.37
CA PHE A 86 -3.22 17.50 2.96
C PHE A 86 -2.17 18.23 2.15
N PHE A 87 -1.61 17.57 1.14
CA PHE A 87 -0.82 18.22 0.09
C PHE A 87 -0.86 17.43 -1.21
N ALA A 88 -0.68 18.15 -2.32
CA ALA A 88 -0.56 17.60 -3.65
C ALA A 88 0.88 17.75 -4.15
N TRP A 89 1.40 16.73 -4.82
CA TRP A 89 2.78 16.70 -5.30
C TRP A 89 2.96 15.83 -6.55
N GLN A 90 4.09 16.00 -7.21
CA GLN A 90 4.49 15.26 -8.40
C GLN A 90 5.93 14.78 -8.24
N VAL A 91 6.32 13.77 -9.02
CA VAL A 91 7.68 13.20 -9.01
C VAL A 91 8.20 13.05 -10.43
N GLU A 92 9.51 12.95 -10.57
CA GLU A 92 10.15 12.40 -11.76
C GLU A 92 9.72 10.96 -11.99
N PRO A 93 9.95 10.39 -13.20
CA PRO A 93 9.57 9.00 -13.50
C PRO A 93 10.04 8.03 -12.43
N THR A 94 9.10 7.41 -11.74
CA THR A 94 9.36 6.60 -10.54
C THR A 94 8.42 5.41 -10.46
N VAL A 95 8.96 4.26 -10.12
CA VAL A 95 8.21 3.08 -9.68
C VAL A 95 8.15 3.05 -8.15
N MET A 96 6.95 3.02 -7.60
CA MET A 96 6.67 2.93 -6.17
C MET A 96 6.27 1.49 -5.80
N LEU A 97 7.14 0.76 -5.14
CA LEU A 97 6.84 -0.55 -4.57
C LEU A 97 5.98 -0.43 -3.32
N GLY A 98 4.97 -1.28 -3.18
CA GLY A 98 4.31 -1.49 -1.88
C GLY A 98 5.27 -2.08 -0.85
N ARG A 99 5.00 -1.81 0.44
CA ARG A 99 5.84 -2.24 1.57
C ARG A 99 6.29 -3.71 1.46
N ASN A 100 5.37 -4.59 1.07
CA ASN A 100 5.55 -6.03 1.12
C ASN A 100 5.80 -6.65 -0.28
N GLN A 101 6.09 -5.84 -1.30
CA GLN A 101 6.32 -6.34 -2.64
C GLN A 101 7.79 -6.68 -2.89
N LEU A 102 8.01 -7.68 -3.73
CA LEU A 102 9.33 -8.05 -4.23
C LEU A 102 9.60 -7.34 -5.54
N ILE A 103 10.77 -6.73 -5.66
CA ILE A 103 11.17 -5.98 -6.85
C ILE A 103 11.12 -6.88 -8.08
N ASP A 104 11.76 -8.04 -8.02
CA ASP A 104 11.90 -8.97 -9.15
C ASP A 104 10.56 -9.46 -9.71
N ASN A 105 9.49 -9.42 -8.90
CA ASN A 105 8.16 -9.88 -9.31
C ASN A 105 7.29 -8.78 -9.90
N GLU A 106 7.62 -7.51 -9.64
CA GLU A 106 6.71 -6.40 -9.90
C GLU A 106 7.30 -5.34 -10.84
N VAL A 107 8.63 -5.32 -11.01
CA VAL A 107 9.34 -4.23 -11.69
C VAL A 107 10.25 -4.79 -12.79
N ASN A 108 10.18 -4.19 -13.96
CA ASN A 108 11.17 -4.37 -14.99
C ASN A 108 12.39 -3.47 -14.70
N VAL A 109 13.30 -3.98 -13.88
CA VAL A 109 14.46 -3.23 -13.38
C VAL A 109 15.37 -2.77 -14.51
N GLU A 110 15.56 -3.59 -15.55
CA GLU A 110 16.35 -3.25 -16.73
C GLU A 110 15.75 -2.06 -17.48
N TYR A 111 14.45 -2.13 -17.75
CA TYR A 111 13.75 -1.01 -18.39
C TYR A 111 13.84 0.28 -17.56
N CYS A 112 13.65 0.18 -16.24
CA CYS A 112 13.73 1.34 -15.35
C CYS A 112 15.11 1.99 -15.41
N ARG A 113 16.19 1.20 -15.31
CA ARG A 113 17.55 1.68 -15.41
C ARG A 113 17.83 2.37 -16.75
N ASP A 114 17.43 1.76 -17.86
CA ASP A 114 17.73 2.23 -19.22
C ASP A 114 16.94 3.48 -19.61
N ASN A 115 15.82 3.75 -18.91
CA ASN A 115 14.94 4.90 -19.15
C ASN A 115 14.92 5.94 -18.00
N GLY A 116 15.87 5.87 -17.05
CA GLY A 116 15.96 6.83 -15.96
C GLY A 116 14.77 6.83 -15.00
N VAL A 117 14.11 5.69 -14.86
CA VAL A 117 12.98 5.52 -13.94
C VAL A 117 13.51 5.11 -12.57
N HIS A 118 13.29 5.91 -11.56
CA HIS A 118 13.68 5.61 -10.19
C HIS A 118 12.84 4.48 -9.58
N ILE A 119 13.41 3.73 -8.66
CA ILE A 119 12.70 2.66 -7.93
C ILE A 119 12.79 2.96 -6.46
N PHE A 120 11.64 3.16 -5.81
CA PHE A 120 11.55 3.36 -4.37
C PHE A 120 10.45 2.48 -3.76
N ARG A 121 10.51 2.32 -2.45
CA ARG A 121 9.53 1.59 -1.65
C ARG A 121 8.75 2.56 -0.75
N ARG A 122 7.44 2.32 -0.59
CA ARG A 122 6.61 3.06 0.36
C ARG A 122 6.31 2.23 1.61
N LYS A 123 5.94 2.88 2.71
CA LYS A 123 5.53 2.24 3.97
C LYS A 123 4.13 1.63 3.90
N SER A 124 3.27 2.09 3.00
CA SER A 124 1.94 1.51 2.78
C SER A 124 2.01 0.21 1.98
N GLY A 125 1.02 -0.66 2.19
CA GLY A 125 0.82 -1.87 1.41
C GLY A 125 0.29 -1.60 0.00
N GLY A 126 -0.29 -2.62 -0.63
CA GLY A 126 -0.85 -2.56 -1.97
C GLY A 126 0.15 -2.85 -3.08
N GLY A 127 -0.31 -2.69 -4.33
CA GLY A 127 0.42 -3.02 -5.55
C GLY A 127 1.48 -2.00 -5.95
N CYS A 128 2.34 -2.38 -6.87
CA CYS A 128 3.32 -1.50 -7.50
C CYS A 128 2.63 -0.44 -8.36
N VAL A 129 3.15 0.77 -8.35
CA VAL A 129 2.61 1.95 -9.05
C VAL A 129 3.74 2.64 -9.81
N TYR A 130 3.47 3.10 -11.02
CA TYR A 130 4.31 4.03 -11.76
C TYR A 130 3.73 5.44 -11.63
N ALA A 131 4.58 6.41 -11.45
CA ALA A 131 4.25 7.83 -11.44
C ALA A 131 5.32 8.64 -12.18
N ASP A 132 4.91 9.78 -12.73
CA ASP A 132 5.77 10.76 -13.38
C ASP A 132 5.21 12.18 -13.19
N ASP A 133 5.75 13.15 -13.89
CA ASP A 133 5.29 14.56 -13.89
C ASP A 133 3.86 14.75 -14.43
N GLY A 134 3.31 13.77 -15.16
CA GLY A 134 1.90 13.72 -15.55
C GLY A 134 0.98 13.07 -14.51
N CYS A 135 1.54 12.59 -13.40
CA CYS A 135 0.80 11.91 -12.35
C CYS A 135 0.78 12.75 -11.07
N ILE A 136 -0.40 13.03 -10.55
CA ILE A 136 -0.56 13.82 -9.34
C ILE A 136 -0.74 12.90 -8.15
N GLN A 137 0.06 13.13 -7.10
CA GLN A 137 -0.05 12.43 -5.83
C GLN A 137 -0.78 13.32 -4.83
N PHE A 138 -1.69 12.74 -4.07
CA PHE A 138 -2.32 13.36 -2.93
C PHE A 138 -1.94 12.63 -1.66
N SER A 139 -1.57 13.36 -0.62
CA SER A 139 -1.35 12.83 0.72
C SER A 139 -2.30 13.47 1.71
N HIS A 140 -2.98 12.66 2.49
CA HIS A 140 -3.85 13.08 3.59
C HIS A 140 -3.39 12.40 4.87
N ILE A 141 -3.05 13.20 5.88
CA ILE A 141 -2.64 12.74 7.21
C ILE A 141 -3.82 12.99 8.14
N SER A 142 -4.50 11.90 8.56
CA SER A 142 -5.74 11.98 9.32
C SER A 142 -5.57 11.60 10.78
N PHE A 143 -6.36 12.24 11.63
CA PHE A 143 -6.47 11.97 13.06
C PHE A 143 -7.49 10.87 13.39
N ALA A 144 -8.24 10.38 12.41
CA ALA A 144 -9.29 9.40 12.64
C ALA A 144 -8.74 8.13 13.32
N GLU A 145 -9.43 7.67 14.36
CA GLU A 145 -9.05 6.46 15.11
C GLU A 145 -9.08 5.20 14.24
N SER A 146 -10.08 5.11 13.35
CA SER A 146 -10.23 3.99 12.42
C SER A 146 -9.69 4.33 11.04
N VAL A 147 -8.62 3.67 10.63
CA VAL A 147 -8.04 3.84 9.30
C VAL A 147 -9.02 3.46 8.18
N ASN A 148 -9.86 2.44 8.39
CA ASN A 148 -10.83 2.02 7.37
C ASN A 148 -11.91 3.09 7.14
N VAL A 149 -12.37 3.77 8.20
CA VAL A 149 -13.31 4.88 8.10
C VAL A 149 -12.67 6.06 7.41
N ALA A 150 -11.49 6.49 7.86
CA ALA A 150 -10.75 7.59 7.24
C ALA A 150 -10.48 7.32 5.75
N PHE A 151 -10.11 6.10 5.41
CA PHE A 151 -9.82 5.71 4.03
C PHE A 151 -11.06 5.74 3.14
N GLY A 152 -12.20 5.21 3.62
CA GLY A 152 -13.47 5.24 2.89
C GLY A 152 -13.96 6.67 2.62
N GLU A 153 -13.91 7.55 3.65
CA GLU A 153 -14.28 8.96 3.52
C GLU A 153 -13.33 9.72 2.59
N TYR A 154 -12.03 9.46 2.69
CA TYR A 154 -11.04 10.07 1.80
C TYR A 154 -11.26 9.68 0.34
N MET A 155 -11.45 8.40 0.06
CA MET A 155 -11.74 7.91 -1.30
C MET A 155 -12.99 8.57 -1.89
N LYS A 156 -14.05 8.67 -1.10
CA LYS A 156 -15.29 9.34 -1.48
C LYS A 156 -15.01 10.82 -1.82
N ARG A 157 -14.24 11.51 -0.99
CA ARG A 157 -13.90 12.92 -1.18
C ARG A 157 -13.06 13.15 -2.44
N VAL A 158 -12.14 12.24 -2.78
CA VAL A 158 -11.38 12.30 -4.04
C VAL A 158 -12.30 12.06 -5.25
N ALA A 159 -13.25 11.13 -5.17
CA ALA A 159 -14.21 10.93 -6.24
C ALA A 159 -15.12 12.16 -6.43
N GLU A 160 -15.62 12.76 -5.34
CA GLU A 160 -16.43 13.98 -5.36
C GLU A 160 -15.64 15.19 -5.92
N LEU A 161 -14.34 15.29 -5.63
CA LEU A 161 -13.46 16.30 -6.22
C LEU A 161 -13.43 16.19 -7.75
N LEU A 162 -13.32 14.98 -8.30
CA LEU A 162 -13.35 14.73 -9.73
C LEU A 162 -14.73 15.03 -10.33
N GLN A 163 -15.80 14.61 -9.65
CA GLN A 163 -17.19 14.90 -10.05
C GLN A 163 -17.48 16.41 -10.09
N GLY A 164 -16.87 17.19 -9.17
CA GLY A 164 -16.99 18.64 -9.11
C GLY A 164 -16.46 19.40 -10.34
N ILE A 165 -15.65 18.75 -11.18
CA ILE A 165 -15.18 19.26 -12.48
C ILE A 165 -15.80 18.53 -13.68
N GLY A 166 -16.91 17.81 -13.45
CA GLY A 166 -17.68 17.14 -14.50
C GLY A 166 -17.17 15.75 -14.92
N ILE A 167 -16.22 15.17 -14.20
CA ILE A 167 -15.71 13.81 -14.47
C ILE A 167 -16.60 12.79 -13.72
N ASP A 168 -17.20 11.83 -14.43
CA ASP A 168 -18.04 10.77 -13.83
C ASP A 168 -17.15 9.72 -13.12
N ALA A 169 -16.58 10.11 -11.99
CA ALA A 169 -15.70 9.30 -11.18
C ALA A 169 -16.49 8.42 -10.21
N GLN A 170 -16.21 7.12 -10.21
CA GLN A 170 -16.91 6.14 -9.39
C GLN A 170 -15.91 5.33 -8.56
N LEU A 171 -16.27 5.09 -7.30
CA LEU A 171 -15.50 4.19 -6.44
C LEU A 171 -15.67 2.75 -6.90
N SER A 172 -14.58 2.00 -6.96
CA SER A 172 -14.61 0.59 -7.34
C SER A 172 -13.66 -0.26 -6.54
N GLY A 173 -14.19 -1.38 -6.08
CA GLY A 173 -13.43 -2.32 -5.28
C GLY A 173 -12.89 -1.68 -4.00
N ARG A 174 -11.67 -2.08 -3.65
CA ARG A 174 -11.05 -1.72 -2.37
C ARG A 174 -10.43 -0.31 -2.36
N ASN A 175 -9.85 0.12 -3.47
CA ASN A 175 -8.96 1.28 -3.49
C ASN A 175 -8.82 1.97 -4.86
N ASP A 176 -9.69 1.68 -5.83
CA ASP A 176 -9.63 2.25 -7.16
C ASP A 176 -10.76 3.29 -7.36
N ILE A 177 -10.49 4.33 -8.15
CA ILE A 177 -11.49 5.24 -8.71
C ILE A 177 -11.49 5.03 -10.21
N LEU A 178 -12.67 4.85 -10.79
CA LEU A 178 -12.87 4.57 -12.22
C LEU A 178 -13.63 5.69 -12.90
N VAL A 179 -13.33 5.88 -14.18
CA VAL A 179 -14.12 6.66 -15.14
C VAL A 179 -14.36 5.76 -16.35
N GLY A 180 -15.60 5.58 -16.75
CA GLY A 180 -15.93 4.68 -17.85
C GLY A 180 -15.45 3.24 -17.69
N GLY A 181 -15.33 2.76 -16.45
CA GLY A 181 -14.82 1.42 -16.14
C GLY A 181 -13.28 1.31 -16.12
N ARG A 182 -12.53 2.36 -16.46
CA ARG A 182 -11.07 2.38 -16.44
C ARG A 182 -10.55 3.12 -15.20
N LYS A 183 -9.49 2.60 -14.60
CA LYS A 183 -8.90 3.19 -13.40
C LYS A 183 -8.19 4.50 -13.72
N VAL A 184 -8.60 5.56 -13.05
CA VAL A 184 -7.99 6.89 -13.12
C VAL A 184 -7.22 7.25 -11.85
N ALA A 185 -7.54 6.59 -10.73
CA ALA A 185 -6.83 6.82 -9.47
C ALA A 185 -6.76 5.54 -8.64
N GLY A 186 -5.72 5.46 -7.82
CA GLY A 186 -5.53 4.36 -6.89
C GLY A 186 -5.00 4.86 -5.56
N SER A 187 -5.47 4.27 -4.46
CA SER A 187 -5.16 4.73 -3.12
C SER A 187 -4.53 3.65 -2.28
N ALA A 188 -3.73 4.08 -1.31
CA ALA A 188 -3.11 3.23 -0.32
C ALA A 188 -3.06 3.97 1.03
N PHE A 189 -2.82 3.24 2.10
CA PHE A 189 -2.70 3.81 3.43
C PHE A 189 -1.72 3.02 4.29
N TYR A 190 -1.24 3.67 5.35
CA TYR A 190 -0.56 3.02 6.46
C TYR A 190 -0.84 3.78 7.76
N ARG A 191 -0.60 3.11 8.89
CA ARG A 191 -0.66 3.75 10.20
C ARG A 191 0.72 4.09 10.68
N LEU A 192 0.83 5.29 11.27
CA LEU A 192 2.01 5.73 11.98
C LEU A 192 1.57 6.22 13.37
N ARG A 193 1.86 5.43 14.41
CA ARG A 193 1.37 5.68 15.78
C ARG A 193 -0.17 5.78 15.80
N LYS A 194 -0.72 6.95 16.15
CA LYS A 194 -2.17 7.22 16.20
C LYS A 194 -2.72 7.90 14.94
N ARG A 195 -1.89 8.11 13.91
CA ARG A 195 -2.27 8.77 12.66
C ARG A 195 -2.47 7.78 11.54
N SER A 196 -3.38 8.08 10.65
CA SER A 196 -3.55 7.39 9.38
C SER A 196 -2.98 8.26 8.26
N VAL A 197 -2.01 7.72 7.50
CA VAL A 197 -1.47 8.37 6.31
C VAL A 197 -2.12 7.70 5.10
N LEU A 198 -2.85 8.49 4.35
CA LEU A 198 -3.61 8.08 3.18
C LEU A 198 -3.02 8.77 1.97
N HIS A 199 -2.70 8.02 0.93
CA HIS A 199 -2.20 8.62 -0.30
C HIS A 199 -2.90 8.04 -1.52
N ASN A 200 -3.00 8.87 -2.54
CA ASN A 200 -3.70 8.58 -3.77
C ASN A 200 -2.86 9.01 -4.96
N THR A 201 -2.87 8.20 -5.99
CA THR A 201 -2.24 8.49 -7.28
C THR A 201 -3.33 8.78 -8.29
N VAL A 202 -3.37 9.97 -8.85
CA VAL A 202 -4.30 10.40 -9.91
C VAL A 202 -3.53 10.46 -11.22
N LEU A 203 -3.95 9.67 -12.20
CA LEU A 203 -3.40 9.68 -13.57
C LEU A 203 -4.00 10.88 -14.31
N PHE A 204 -3.25 11.97 -14.44
CA PHE A 204 -3.73 13.17 -15.12
C PHE A 204 -3.31 13.17 -16.59
N ASP A 205 -2.01 13.15 -16.85
CA ASP A 205 -1.38 13.05 -18.18
C ASP A 205 -0.13 12.16 -18.12
N THR A 206 -0.26 11.05 -17.40
CA THR A 206 0.80 10.07 -17.16
C THR A 206 1.19 9.36 -18.45
N ARG A 207 2.47 9.13 -18.65
CA ARG A 207 3.00 8.35 -19.79
C ARG A 207 2.69 6.87 -19.63
N LEU A 208 1.48 6.47 -20.06
CA LEU A 208 0.96 5.10 -19.89
C LEU A 208 1.81 4.03 -20.58
N GLU A 209 2.59 4.40 -21.59
CA GLU A 209 3.54 3.50 -22.24
C GLU A 209 4.69 3.12 -21.29
N HIS A 210 5.28 4.11 -20.60
CA HIS A 210 6.31 3.87 -19.58
C HIS A 210 5.75 3.03 -18.42
N LEU A 211 4.54 3.37 -17.94
CA LEU A 211 3.86 2.59 -16.91
C LEU A 211 3.74 1.10 -17.30
N SER A 212 3.35 0.82 -18.55
CA SER A 212 3.16 -0.55 -19.03
C SER A 212 4.46 -1.33 -19.15
N LYS A 213 5.59 -0.67 -19.44
CA LYS A 213 6.91 -1.29 -19.62
C LYS A 213 7.69 -1.42 -18.32
N ALA A 214 7.48 -0.48 -17.38
CA ALA A 214 8.16 -0.47 -16.09
C ALA A 214 7.61 -1.50 -15.09
N LEU A 215 6.32 -1.87 -15.23
CA LEU A 215 5.64 -2.80 -14.33
C LEU A 215 5.45 -4.17 -14.97
N THR A 216 5.68 -5.23 -14.17
CA THR A 216 5.50 -6.64 -14.56
C THR A 216 4.40 -7.31 -13.71
N PRO A 217 3.12 -6.92 -13.84
CA PRO A 217 2.05 -7.52 -13.06
C PRO A 217 1.86 -8.98 -13.46
N SER A 218 1.60 -9.86 -12.47
CA SER A 218 1.34 -11.26 -12.75
C SER A 218 0.08 -11.43 -13.61
N HIS A 219 0.07 -12.47 -14.47
CA HIS A 219 -1.05 -12.80 -15.33
C HIS A 219 -2.36 -13.02 -14.53
N GLU A 220 -2.27 -13.65 -13.36
CA GLU A 220 -3.40 -13.83 -12.43
C GLU A 220 -4.00 -12.49 -11.97
N LYS A 221 -3.15 -11.48 -11.72
CA LYS A 221 -3.59 -10.14 -11.32
C LYS A 221 -4.34 -9.44 -12.44
N LEU A 222 -3.90 -9.58 -13.69
CA LEU A 222 -4.60 -9.03 -14.85
C LEU A 222 -5.92 -9.74 -15.09
N GLN A 223 -5.95 -11.07 -15.10
CA GLN A 223 -7.17 -11.87 -15.26
C GLN A 223 -8.22 -11.55 -14.18
N SER A 224 -7.81 -11.39 -12.91
CA SER A 224 -8.75 -11.06 -11.83
C SER A 224 -9.42 -9.70 -11.99
N LYS A 225 -8.91 -8.83 -12.87
CA LYS A 225 -9.47 -7.52 -13.22
C LYS A 225 -10.15 -7.52 -14.60
N GLY A 226 -10.21 -8.67 -15.27
CA GLY A 226 -10.86 -8.82 -16.58
C GLY A 226 -10.12 -8.13 -17.73
N VAL A 227 -8.80 -7.90 -17.60
CA VAL A 227 -7.99 -7.21 -18.61
C VAL A 227 -6.78 -8.04 -19.03
N GLN A 228 -6.27 -7.81 -20.23
CA GLN A 228 -5.08 -8.50 -20.76
C GLN A 228 -3.78 -7.71 -20.52
N SER A 229 -3.88 -6.41 -20.27
CA SER A 229 -2.72 -5.54 -20.04
C SER A 229 -3.02 -4.43 -19.04
N VAL A 230 -1.97 -3.81 -18.50
CA VAL A 230 -2.08 -2.65 -17.62
C VAL A 230 -2.69 -1.46 -18.35
N SER A 231 -2.29 -1.22 -19.60
CA SER A 231 -2.79 -0.08 -20.40
C SER A 231 -4.29 -0.15 -20.69
N GLN A 232 -4.86 -1.35 -20.80
CA GLN A 232 -6.31 -1.52 -20.96
C GLN A 232 -7.09 -1.16 -19.69
N ARG A 233 -6.44 -1.22 -18.54
CA ARG A 233 -7.06 -1.00 -17.24
C ARG A 233 -7.09 0.47 -16.81
N VAL A 234 -6.17 1.29 -17.27
CA VAL A 234 -5.94 2.65 -16.76
C VAL A 234 -6.29 3.72 -17.78
N GLU A 235 -6.56 4.94 -17.31
CA GLU A 235 -6.87 6.10 -18.13
C GLU A 235 -6.42 7.39 -17.45
N ASN A 236 -6.02 8.39 -18.25
CA ASN A 236 -5.70 9.73 -17.79
C ASN A 236 -6.97 10.60 -17.70
N ILE A 237 -7.13 11.34 -16.61
CA ILE A 237 -8.26 12.27 -16.47
C ILE A 237 -8.08 13.55 -17.30
N GLY A 238 -6.89 13.88 -17.74
CA GLY A 238 -6.62 15.06 -18.57
C GLY A 238 -7.44 15.12 -19.85
N SER A 239 -7.84 13.96 -20.40
CA SER A 239 -8.74 13.89 -21.55
C SER A 239 -10.21 14.24 -21.23
N HIS A 240 -10.59 14.32 -19.97
CA HIS A 240 -11.95 14.61 -19.50
C HIS A 240 -12.11 16.02 -18.94
N THR A 241 -11.07 16.87 -18.97
CA THR A 241 -11.09 18.25 -18.49
C THR A 241 -10.23 19.15 -19.35
N ASN A 242 -10.54 20.44 -19.35
CA ASN A 242 -9.70 21.48 -20.00
C ASN A 242 -8.68 22.11 -19.04
N MET A 243 -8.61 21.64 -17.80
CA MET A 243 -7.66 22.14 -16.82
C MET A 243 -6.25 21.64 -17.14
N SER A 244 -5.27 22.53 -16.92
CA SER A 244 -3.88 22.10 -16.78
C SER A 244 -3.66 21.39 -15.43
N ILE A 245 -2.56 20.65 -15.30
CA ILE A 245 -2.17 20.01 -14.03
C ILE A 245 -2.10 21.05 -12.89
N ALA A 246 -1.51 22.20 -13.14
CA ALA A 246 -1.38 23.27 -12.13
C ALA A 246 -2.74 23.80 -11.66
N GLU A 247 -3.68 24.00 -12.59
CA GLU A 247 -5.05 24.43 -12.27
C GLU A 247 -5.81 23.37 -11.48
N PHE A 248 -5.63 22.10 -11.85
CA PHE A 248 -6.24 20.98 -11.12
C PHE A 248 -5.66 20.83 -9.71
N MET A 249 -4.35 20.95 -9.54
CA MET A 249 -3.73 20.92 -8.20
C MET A 249 -4.21 22.09 -7.34
N ALA A 250 -4.34 23.30 -7.92
CA ALA A 250 -4.88 24.47 -7.22
C ALA A 250 -6.36 24.29 -6.84
N TYR A 251 -7.15 23.67 -7.73
CA TYR A 251 -8.54 23.29 -7.44
C TYR A 251 -8.61 22.26 -6.30
N ALA A 252 -7.80 21.22 -6.36
CA ALA A 252 -7.76 20.19 -5.33
C ALA A 252 -7.40 20.77 -3.96
N ARG A 253 -6.40 21.67 -3.89
CA ARG A 253 -6.05 22.40 -2.66
C ARG A 253 -7.25 23.16 -2.09
N ARG A 254 -7.93 23.96 -2.92
CA ARG A 254 -9.11 24.73 -2.45
C ARG A 254 -10.25 23.84 -2.00
N TYR A 255 -10.50 22.74 -2.73
CA TYR A 255 -11.57 21.79 -2.40
C TYR A 255 -11.31 21.08 -1.07
N MET A 256 -10.06 20.62 -0.85
CA MET A 256 -9.70 19.83 0.33
C MET A 256 -9.48 20.68 1.58
N CYS A 257 -8.81 21.83 1.46
CA CYS A 257 -8.29 22.61 2.59
C CYS A 257 -8.90 24.00 2.73
N GLY A 258 -9.56 24.55 1.69
CA GLY A 258 -9.98 25.95 1.71
C GLY A 258 -8.75 26.87 1.73
N THR A 259 -8.62 27.68 2.78
CA THR A 259 -7.53 28.66 2.96
C THR A 259 -6.55 28.31 4.08
N GLU A 260 -6.82 27.25 4.82
CA GLU A 260 -6.00 26.84 5.97
C GLU A 260 -4.68 26.23 5.52
N GLU A 261 -3.58 26.62 6.15
CA GLU A 261 -2.23 26.20 5.79
C GLU A 261 -1.38 25.81 7.00
N LEU A 262 -0.47 24.86 6.78
CA LEU A 262 0.67 24.56 7.61
C LEU A 262 1.94 24.87 6.82
N VAL A 263 2.67 25.89 7.21
CA VAL A 263 3.99 26.22 6.62
C VAL A 263 5.06 25.48 7.42
N LEU A 264 5.80 24.58 6.75
CA LEU A 264 6.92 23.87 7.39
C LEU A 264 8.09 24.83 7.65
N THR A 265 8.74 24.66 8.79
CA THR A 265 9.90 25.45 9.22
C THR A 265 11.23 24.87 8.73
N GLU A 266 12.33 25.59 8.88
CA GLU A 266 13.67 25.08 8.62
C GLU A 266 14.02 23.86 9.48
N ASP A 267 13.58 23.86 10.75
CA ASP A 267 13.76 22.70 11.63
C ASP A 267 13.00 21.47 11.12
N ASP A 268 11.78 21.67 10.57
CA ASP A 268 11.03 20.59 9.92
C ASP A 268 11.79 20.04 8.71
N MET A 269 12.38 20.92 7.91
CA MET A 269 13.15 20.51 6.73
C MET A 269 14.38 19.69 7.10
N GLY A 270 15.04 20.02 8.24
CA GLY A 270 16.14 19.24 8.79
C GLY A 270 15.75 17.81 9.16
N GLU A 271 14.62 17.64 9.84
CA GLU A 271 14.10 16.32 10.21
C GLU A 271 13.59 15.54 8.98
N ILE A 272 12.93 16.23 8.04
CA ILE A 272 12.49 15.62 6.78
C ILE A 272 13.70 15.07 6.01
N ALA A 273 14.80 15.82 5.91
CA ALA A 273 16.02 15.36 5.23
C ALA A 273 16.62 14.10 5.92
N ARG A 274 16.54 13.99 7.24
CA ARG A 274 16.98 12.79 7.96
C ARG A 274 16.13 11.57 7.63
N ILE A 275 14.80 11.72 7.61
CA ILE A 275 13.85 10.65 7.27
C ILE A 275 13.99 10.27 5.79
N GLU A 276 14.14 11.26 4.90
CA GLU A 276 14.35 11.05 3.47
C GLU A 276 15.55 10.14 3.20
N LYS A 277 16.68 10.40 3.87
CA LYS A 277 17.89 9.58 3.76
C LYS A 277 17.65 8.12 4.15
N GLU A 278 16.84 7.86 5.18
CA GLU A 278 16.47 6.50 5.58
C GLU A 278 15.61 5.83 4.50
N LEU A 279 14.59 6.52 4.01
CA LEU A 279 13.65 6.00 3.00
C LEU A 279 14.32 5.80 1.62
N ALA A 280 15.36 6.55 1.30
CA ALA A 280 16.15 6.41 0.08
C ALA A 280 17.24 5.33 0.18
N SER A 281 17.49 4.78 1.37
CA SER A 281 18.57 3.81 1.56
C SER A 281 18.30 2.48 0.83
N ASP A 282 19.36 1.85 0.33
CA ASP A 282 19.29 0.53 -0.30
C ASP A 282 18.65 -0.52 0.61
N ASN A 283 18.92 -0.44 1.92
CA ASN A 283 18.34 -1.34 2.90
C ASN A 283 16.81 -1.20 2.97
N PHE A 284 16.28 0.03 2.91
CA PHE A 284 14.83 0.24 2.91
C PHE A 284 14.19 -0.19 1.58
N VAL A 285 14.81 0.14 0.46
CA VAL A 285 14.26 -0.16 -0.88
C VAL A 285 14.38 -1.65 -1.22
N TYR A 286 15.54 -2.25 -1.00
CA TYR A 286 15.90 -3.60 -1.46
C TYR A 286 16.01 -4.65 -0.35
N GLY A 287 16.17 -4.26 0.92
CA GLY A 287 16.51 -5.13 2.04
C GLY A 287 15.49 -6.21 2.43
N LYS A 288 14.28 -6.20 1.84
CA LYS A 288 13.22 -7.17 2.13
C LYS A 288 13.20 -8.35 1.15
N ASN A 289 14.35 -8.92 0.83
CA ASN A 289 14.44 -10.09 -0.05
C ASN A 289 15.24 -11.26 0.59
N PRO A 290 14.88 -11.73 1.81
CA PRO A 290 15.60 -12.79 2.49
C PRO A 290 15.40 -14.13 1.78
N LYS A 291 16.33 -15.07 2.01
CA LYS A 291 16.22 -16.45 1.56
C LYS A 291 15.37 -17.21 2.57
N PHE A 292 14.33 -17.88 2.11
CA PHE A 292 13.43 -18.65 2.97
C PHE A 292 13.43 -20.13 2.59
N THR A 293 13.23 -20.98 3.58
CA THR A 293 13.15 -22.43 3.40
C THR A 293 11.83 -22.84 2.76
N GLU A 294 10.75 -22.14 3.12
CA GLU A 294 9.39 -22.41 2.63
C GLU A 294 8.75 -21.12 2.09
N VAL A 295 8.14 -21.23 0.92
CA VAL A 295 7.39 -20.13 0.29
C VAL A 295 6.03 -20.63 -0.14
N ARG A 296 4.97 -19.90 0.22
CA ARG A 296 3.59 -20.20 -0.19
C ARG A 296 2.90 -18.94 -0.66
N LYS A 297 2.19 -19.02 -1.79
CA LYS A 297 1.49 -17.92 -2.40
C LYS A 297 0.03 -18.27 -2.64
N LYS A 298 -0.88 -17.38 -2.29
CA LYS A 298 -2.32 -17.49 -2.57
C LYS A 298 -2.92 -16.12 -2.85
N ARG A 299 -3.86 -16.07 -3.79
CA ARG A 299 -4.65 -14.87 -4.04
C ARG A 299 -6.02 -15.01 -3.39
N PHE A 300 -6.42 -13.96 -2.69
CA PHE A 300 -7.73 -13.82 -2.05
C PHE A 300 -8.49 -12.67 -2.72
N ALA A 301 -9.80 -12.86 -2.98
CA ALA A 301 -10.60 -11.93 -3.78
C ALA A 301 -10.62 -10.50 -3.18
N ASP A 302 -10.81 -10.39 -1.86
CA ASP A 302 -11.01 -9.11 -1.18
C ASP A 302 -9.72 -8.54 -0.54
N ILE A 303 -8.65 -9.36 -0.46
CA ILE A 303 -7.41 -8.99 0.24
C ILE A 303 -6.29 -8.69 -0.76
N GLY A 304 -6.15 -9.49 -1.79
CA GLY A 304 -5.06 -9.43 -2.74
C GLY A 304 -4.23 -10.71 -2.77
N THR A 305 -3.03 -10.64 -3.30
CA THR A 305 -2.08 -11.74 -3.31
C THR A 305 -1.28 -11.71 -2.01
N LEU A 306 -1.20 -12.85 -1.35
CA LEU A 306 -0.38 -13.07 -0.16
C LEU A 306 0.63 -14.18 -0.45
N GLU A 307 1.91 -13.91 -0.18
CA GLU A 307 3.00 -14.86 -0.23
C GLU A 307 3.65 -14.94 1.15
N ALA A 308 3.48 -16.08 1.84
CA ALA A 308 4.15 -16.33 3.11
C ALA A 308 5.52 -16.95 2.85
N ARG A 309 6.54 -16.39 3.45
CA ARG A 309 7.94 -16.83 3.43
C ARG A 309 8.37 -17.19 4.83
N ILE A 310 8.84 -18.41 5.03
CA ILE A 310 9.13 -18.94 6.36
C ILE A 310 10.51 -19.55 6.34
N GLU A 311 11.37 -19.13 7.25
CA GLU A 311 12.64 -19.79 7.52
C GLU A 311 12.48 -20.81 8.66
N LEU A 312 12.89 -22.04 8.39
CA LEU A 312 12.79 -23.14 9.36
C LEU A 312 14.18 -23.66 9.71
N LYS A 313 14.41 -23.82 11.01
CA LYS A 313 15.58 -24.56 11.53
C LYS A 313 15.09 -25.64 12.48
N ASN A 314 15.41 -26.90 12.18
CA ASN A 314 14.94 -28.05 12.95
C ASN A 314 13.40 -28.09 13.15
N ASN A 315 12.66 -27.72 12.08
CA ASN A 315 11.20 -27.62 12.07
C ASN A 315 10.63 -26.58 13.06
N VAL A 316 11.42 -25.56 13.40
CA VAL A 316 11.02 -24.40 14.21
C VAL A 316 11.08 -23.15 13.34
N ILE A 317 10.09 -22.28 13.46
CA ILE A 317 10.03 -20.99 12.75
C ILE A 317 11.11 -20.09 13.34
N THR A 318 12.12 -19.74 12.54
CA THR A 318 13.21 -18.84 12.94
C THR A 318 13.06 -17.45 12.35
N ASP A 319 12.37 -17.34 11.22
CA ASP A 319 11.99 -16.06 10.61
C ASP A 319 10.77 -16.25 9.73
N MET A 320 10.00 -15.18 9.55
CA MET A 320 8.81 -15.17 8.70
C MET A 320 8.62 -13.80 8.07
N ASN A 321 8.15 -13.79 6.83
CA ASN A 321 7.75 -12.55 6.17
C ASN A 321 6.55 -12.81 5.26
N PHE A 322 5.75 -11.78 5.03
CA PHE A 322 4.64 -11.81 4.09
C PHE A 322 4.88 -10.81 2.96
N ALA A 323 4.88 -11.32 1.73
CA ALA A 323 5.00 -10.50 0.53
C ALA A 323 3.66 -10.46 -0.24
N GLY A 324 3.40 -9.37 -0.96
CA GLY A 324 2.21 -9.25 -1.80
C GLY A 324 1.64 -7.84 -1.91
N ASP A 325 0.41 -7.76 -2.43
CA ASP A 325 -0.30 -6.50 -2.69
C ASP A 325 -1.47 -6.25 -1.72
N PHE A 326 -1.37 -6.78 -0.52
CA PHE A 326 -2.34 -6.58 0.57
C PHE A 326 -2.06 -5.29 1.36
N PHE A 327 -3.09 -4.82 2.07
CA PHE A 327 -2.99 -3.71 3.02
C PHE A 327 -3.00 -4.23 4.45
N LEU A 328 -2.26 -3.54 5.33
CA LEU A 328 -2.23 -3.81 6.76
C LEU A 328 -2.88 -2.65 7.50
N THR A 329 -3.67 -2.95 8.51
CA THR A 329 -4.27 -1.98 9.42
C THR A 329 -3.51 -1.86 10.74
N GLY A 330 -2.65 -2.83 11.05
CA GLY A 330 -1.81 -2.91 12.26
C GLY A 330 -0.35 -3.25 11.99
N ASP A 331 0.36 -3.65 13.02
CA ASP A 331 1.77 -4.00 12.99
C ASP A 331 1.95 -5.52 12.85
N LEU A 332 2.04 -5.98 11.59
CA LEU A 332 2.21 -7.40 11.27
C LEU A 332 3.46 -8.00 11.91
N ASP A 333 4.55 -7.23 11.95
CA ASP A 333 5.82 -7.73 12.46
C ASP A 333 5.65 -8.09 13.96
N ARG A 334 5.13 -7.17 14.76
CA ARG A 334 4.92 -7.34 16.20
C ARG A 334 3.77 -8.28 16.55
N GLU A 335 2.66 -8.18 15.83
CA GLU A 335 1.40 -8.82 16.22
C GLU A 335 1.29 -10.26 15.73
N LEU A 336 2.03 -10.63 14.68
CA LEU A 336 2.01 -11.98 14.12
C LEU A 336 3.40 -12.60 13.99
N ILE A 337 4.36 -11.89 13.37
CA ILE A 337 5.67 -12.49 13.07
C ILE A 337 6.45 -12.80 14.36
N ASP A 338 6.57 -11.82 15.25
CA ASP A 338 7.25 -12.01 16.55
C ASP A 338 6.55 -13.07 17.41
N VAL A 339 5.23 -13.16 17.34
CA VAL A 339 4.45 -14.17 18.07
C VAL A 339 4.75 -15.57 17.59
N LEU A 340 4.99 -15.78 16.30
CA LEU A 340 5.28 -17.08 15.71
C LEU A 340 6.77 -17.46 15.72
N HIS A 341 7.66 -16.53 16.06
CA HIS A 341 9.09 -16.83 16.19
C HIS A 341 9.33 -17.86 17.30
N GLY A 342 10.14 -18.88 17.02
CA GLY A 342 10.45 -19.96 17.95
C GLY A 342 9.36 -21.04 18.10
N VAL A 343 8.25 -20.94 17.36
CA VAL A 343 7.16 -21.92 17.39
C VAL A 343 7.50 -23.10 16.49
N PRO A 344 7.29 -24.36 16.94
CA PRO A 344 7.37 -25.51 16.06
C PRO A 344 6.44 -25.38 14.85
N PHE A 345 6.94 -25.68 13.67
CA PHE A 345 6.16 -25.59 12.43
C PHE A 345 5.21 -26.77 12.31
N THR A 346 4.25 -26.87 13.24
CA THR A 346 3.15 -27.82 13.24
C THR A 346 1.83 -27.05 13.40
N ARG A 347 0.75 -27.68 12.92
CA ARG A 347 -0.58 -27.07 12.98
C ARG A 347 -0.99 -26.75 14.41
N GLU A 348 -0.84 -27.74 15.27
CA GLU A 348 -1.23 -27.68 16.67
C GLU A 348 -0.46 -26.60 17.43
N ALA A 349 0.86 -26.49 17.19
CA ALA A 349 1.69 -25.50 17.86
C ALA A 349 1.38 -24.06 17.39
N VAL A 350 1.16 -23.87 16.07
CA VAL A 350 0.80 -22.57 15.51
C VAL A 350 -0.60 -22.14 15.97
N GLU A 351 -1.60 -23.05 15.92
CA GLU A 351 -2.95 -22.75 16.41
C GLU A 351 -2.94 -22.46 17.92
N ALA A 352 -2.23 -23.24 18.71
CA ALA A 352 -2.13 -23.02 20.15
C ALA A 352 -1.48 -21.65 20.48
N ARG A 353 -0.47 -21.24 19.70
CA ARG A 353 0.20 -19.95 19.89
C ARG A 353 -0.67 -18.76 19.51
N LEU A 354 -1.48 -18.89 18.46
CA LEU A 354 -2.38 -17.83 17.99
C LEU A 354 -3.70 -17.79 18.77
N ASN A 355 -4.09 -18.87 19.44
CA ASN A 355 -5.26 -18.86 20.32
C ASN A 355 -5.04 -17.88 21.49
N GLY A 356 -5.88 -16.86 21.56
CA GLY A 356 -5.80 -15.79 22.57
C GLY A 356 -4.95 -14.58 22.17
N THR A 357 -4.31 -14.61 21.00
CA THR A 357 -3.66 -13.41 20.44
C THR A 357 -4.72 -12.53 19.79
N ASP A 358 -4.77 -11.25 20.16
CA ASP A 358 -5.66 -10.29 19.50
C ASP A 358 -5.02 -9.84 18.18
N LEU A 359 -5.50 -10.40 17.08
CA LEU A 359 -5.06 -10.09 15.71
C LEU A 359 -6.00 -9.09 15.02
N SER A 360 -6.90 -8.45 15.76
CA SER A 360 -7.92 -7.54 15.20
C SER A 360 -7.33 -6.23 14.67
N ALA A 361 -6.07 -5.94 14.98
CA ALA A 361 -5.39 -4.73 14.54
C ALA A 361 -4.49 -4.94 13.29
N ILE A 362 -4.29 -6.21 12.84
CA ILE A 362 -3.60 -6.52 11.59
C ILE A 362 -4.59 -6.42 10.43
#